data_88c6e341a7c701b73f194e899ad5826b
#
_entry.id   88c6e341a7c701b73f194e899ad5826b
#
_cell.length_a   1.000
_cell.length_b   1.000
_cell.length_c   1.000
_cell.angle_alpha   90.00
_cell.angle_beta   90.00
_cell.angle_gamma   90.00
#
_symmetry.space_group_name_H-M   'P 1'
#
loop_
_entity.id
_entity.type
_entity.pdbx_description
1 polymer ?
#
loop_
_entity_poly.entity_id
_entity_poly.type
_entity_poly.pdbx_seq_one_letter_code
_entity_poly.pdbx_strand_id
1 'polypeptide(L)'
;MHLHRSAPDPAACPATVTPRLRASWRRSERYGISAEEMRPVFTGSVDTGSLLYECGTAVLRGLQATLANEPVSMMITDPEGLVLSRVCEDGTINRSLDRVHLAPGFYFAEENAGTNGLGLALADRAPSLVRAEEHFCAGLRGYTCAAAPVLDPVSGGVAGSVNLTTWSDSASELLLALAQSAAGNTTALMLARGAGRSAHPMPRGEVFRVYADRMRAPEASVLTPGWRSVFAEARSAFRNGRAVAVVGEPGTGKTALASLARRELRRERVLSVRPPAPDDVEAWLELWAPELGKDSTCVIISGVDRLPAWVISELAERLGEVRAVGGMQPYVLTAESAEAVPEELRRLIDTVVEVPALRFRPDDIQPLARHFARQQRRRDVDFTASAARTLNAYDWPENVRQLRQVVREAAGRADLIDLNHLPPEVFTGPGRPLTRLESVERDEIIRCLTEPGTTVGEAARELGVSRATIYRKMAQYRITVPGRAPRA
;
A
#
# COMPACT_ATOMS: atom_id res chain seq x y z
N MET A 1 -29.05 -20.56 13.40
CA MET A 1 -28.60 -21.52 12.39
C MET A 1 -27.68 -20.79 11.44
N HIS A 2 -26.38 -20.64 11.82
CA HIS A 2 -25.39 -19.89 11.07
C HIS A 2 -24.67 -20.86 10.14
N LEU A 3 -24.88 -20.67 8.85
CA LEU A 3 -24.12 -21.37 7.80
C LEU A 3 -22.70 -20.81 7.79
N HIS A 4 -21.74 -21.59 8.27
CA HIS A 4 -20.33 -21.43 7.98
C HIS A 4 -20.15 -21.54 6.45
N ARG A 5 -19.93 -20.41 5.79
CA ARG A 5 -19.33 -20.43 4.47
C ARG A 5 -17.83 -20.71 4.65
N SER A 6 -17.45 -21.93 4.36
CA SER A 6 -16.06 -22.35 4.21
C SER A 6 -15.37 -21.43 3.19
N ALA A 7 -14.11 -21.07 3.46
CA ALA A 7 -13.27 -20.38 2.49
C ALA A 7 -13.22 -21.21 1.18
N PRO A 8 -13.28 -20.60 0.00
CA PRO A 8 -13.17 -21.33 -1.24
C PRO A 8 -11.80 -22.00 -1.32
N ASP A 9 -11.82 -23.30 -1.62
CA ASP A 9 -10.65 -24.12 -1.91
C ASP A 9 -9.90 -23.48 -3.10
N PRO A 10 -8.59 -23.16 -2.97
CA PRO A 10 -7.80 -22.61 -4.06
C PRO A 10 -7.69 -23.54 -5.29
N ALA A 11 -8.14 -24.79 -5.18
CA ALA A 11 -8.24 -25.75 -6.28
C ALA A 11 -9.54 -25.64 -7.11
N ALA A 12 -10.51 -24.83 -6.72
CA ALA A 12 -11.80 -24.69 -7.41
C ALA A 12 -11.74 -23.60 -8.49
N CYS A 13 -10.86 -23.75 -9.48
CA CYS A 13 -10.98 -23.03 -10.73
C CYS A 13 -12.27 -23.50 -11.45
N PRO A 14 -13.22 -22.61 -11.81
CA PRO A 14 -14.42 -23.03 -12.53
C PRO A 14 -14.03 -23.85 -13.76
N ALA A 15 -14.73 -24.94 -14.02
CA ALA A 15 -14.43 -25.88 -15.10
C ALA A 15 -14.42 -25.23 -16.52
N THR A 16 -14.93 -24.01 -16.63
CA THR A 16 -15.05 -23.21 -17.86
C THR A 16 -13.86 -22.28 -18.13
N VAL A 17 -12.88 -22.16 -17.21
CA VAL A 17 -11.74 -21.21 -17.38
C VAL A 17 -10.76 -21.72 -18.43
N THR A 18 -10.47 -20.87 -19.41
CA THR A 18 -9.53 -21.19 -20.50
C THR A 18 -8.10 -21.45 -19.98
N PRO A 19 -7.26 -22.21 -20.71
CA PRO A 19 -5.86 -22.44 -20.32
C PRO A 19 -5.07 -21.12 -20.09
N ARG A 20 -5.39 -20.08 -20.87
CA ARG A 20 -4.80 -18.74 -20.77
C ARG A 20 -5.15 -18.08 -19.42
N LEU A 21 -6.41 -18.09 -19.04
CA LEU A 21 -6.87 -17.54 -17.75
C LEU A 21 -6.29 -18.33 -16.56
N ARG A 22 -6.21 -19.65 -16.66
CA ARG A 22 -5.56 -20.49 -15.62
C ARG A 22 -4.08 -20.14 -15.44
N ALA A 23 -3.36 -19.85 -16.53
CA ALA A 23 -1.97 -19.41 -16.46
C ALA A 23 -1.85 -18.05 -15.76
N SER A 24 -2.75 -17.11 -16.06
CA SER A 24 -2.85 -15.81 -15.39
C SER A 24 -3.16 -15.95 -13.90
N TRP A 25 -4.10 -16.79 -13.52
CA TRP A 25 -4.41 -17.06 -12.11
C TRP A 25 -3.20 -17.58 -11.34
N ARG A 26 -2.44 -18.53 -11.93
CA ARG A 26 -1.19 -19.03 -11.33
C ARG A 26 -0.11 -17.95 -11.21
N ARG A 27 -0.06 -16.97 -12.14
CA ARG A 27 0.84 -15.81 -11.99
C ARG A 27 0.40 -14.94 -10.82
N SER A 28 -0.90 -14.64 -10.72
CA SER A 28 -1.48 -13.86 -9.62
C SER A 28 -1.19 -14.49 -8.25
N GLU A 29 -1.32 -15.81 -8.12
CA GLU A 29 -0.96 -16.55 -6.91
C GLU A 29 0.54 -16.43 -6.58
N ARG A 30 1.42 -16.56 -7.59
CA ARG A 30 2.88 -16.42 -7.42
C ARG A 30 3.29 -15.00 -7.01
N TYR A 31 2.58 -14.00 -7.49
CA TYR A 31 2.77 -12.60 -7.04
C TYR A 31 2.24 -12.35 -5.62
N GLY A 32 1.57 -13.33 -5.01
CA GLY A 32 1.00 -13.21 -3.68
C GLY A 32 -0.22 -12.32 -3.61
N ILE A 33 -0.93 -12.16 -4.72
CA ILE A 33 -2.18 -11.37 -4.76
C ILE A 33 -3.26 -12.11 -3.96
N SER A 34 -4.01 -11.35 -3.17
CA SER A 34 -5.16 -11.89 -2.44
C SER A 34 -6.39 -11.97 -3.36
N ALA A 35 -7.04 -13.12 -3.41
CA ALA A 35 -8.30 -13.27 -4.15
C ALA A 35 -9.46 -12.49 -3.49
N GLU A 36 -9.41 -12.29 -2.17
CA GLU A 36 -10.46 -11.61 -1.41
C GLU A 36 -10.25 -10.11 -1.30
N GLU A 37 -8.99 -9.66 -1.30
CA GLU A 37 -8.61 -8.29 -1.03
C GLU A 37 -7.70 -7.73 -2.13
N MET A 38 -8.21 -6.77 -2.88
CA MET A 38 -7.41 -6.02 -3.83
C MET A 38 -6.62 -4.94 -3.10
N ARG A 39 -5.30 -4.91 -3.30
CA ARG A 39 -4.38 -3.90 -2.74
C ARG A 39 -3.81 -3.06 -3.88
N PRO A 40 -4.55 -2.06 -4.36
CA PRO A 40 -4.10 -1.27 -5.48
C PRO A 40 -2.84 -0.49 -5.10
N VAL A 41 -1.92 -0.40 -6.05
CA VAL A 41 -0.74 0.46 -5.96
C VAL A 41 -1.09 1.78 -6.63
N PHE A 42 -0.85 2.90 -5.93
CA PHE A 42 -1.11 4.25 -6.42
C PHE A 42 0.20 5.00 -6.60
N THR A 43 0.38 5.69 -7.73
CA THR A 43 1.53 6.55 -7.99
C THR A 43 1.17 8.03 -7.81
N GLY A 44 2.17 8.83 -7.43
CA GLY A 44 2.00 10.27 -7.24
C GLY A 44 1.90 11.08 -8.53
N SER A 45 2.13 10.48 -9.71
CA SER A 45 2.09 11.20 -10.98
C SER A 45 1.59 10.33 -12.13
N VAL A 46 0.84 10.97 -13.06
CA VAL A 46 0.47 10.40 -14.36
C VAL A 46 1.06 11.32 -15.42
N ASP A 47 1.82 10.77 -16.37
CA ASP A 47 2.35 11.53 -17.49
C ASP A 47 1.23 11.87 -18.49
N THR A 48 0.64 13.05 -18.30
CA THR A 48 -0.39 13.60 -19.20
C THR A 48 0.19 14.17 -20.49
N GLY A 49 1.50 14.38 -20.55
CA GLY A 49 2.24 14.89 -21.73
C GLY A 49 2.73 13.80 -22.67
N SER A 50 2.56 12.51 -22.32
CA SER A 50 2.98 11.41 -23.18
C SER A 50 2.13 11.33 -24.44
N LEU A 51 2.77 10.91 -25.55
CA LEU A 51 2.07 10.73 -26.82
C LEU A 51 0.94 9.68 -26.71
N LEU A 52 1.16 8.65 -25.89
CA LEU A 52 0.15 7.63 -25.58
C LEU A 52 -1.06 8.23 -24.86
N TYR A 53 -0.84 9.06 -23.85
CA TYR A 53 -1.93 9.72 -23.11
C TYR A 53 -2.77 10.62 -24.04
N GLU A 54 -2.09 11.49 -24.81
CA GLU A 54 -2.75 12.42 -25.74
C GLU A 54 -3.58 11.69 -26.80
N CYS A 55 -2.96 10.70 -27.48
CA CYS A 55 -3.61 9.96 -28.53
C CYS A 55 -4.70 9.02 -28.01
N GLY A 56 -4.42 8.28 -26.94
CA GLY A 56 -5.38 7.36 -26.35
C GLY A 56 -6.60 8.07 -25.79
N THR A 57 -6.39 9.15 -25.03
CA THR A 57 -7.52 9.93 -24.50
C THR A 57 -8.37 10.56 -25.63
N ALA A 58 -7.74 11.01 -26.72
CA ALA A 58 -8.47 11.56 -27.88
C ALA A 58 -9.34 10.48 -28.54
N VAL A 59 -8.80 9.25 -28.74
CA VAL A 59 -9.54 8.12 -29.31
C VAL A 59 -10.70 7.71 -28.40
N LEU A 60 -10.45 7.61 -27.08
CA LEU A 60 -11.50 7.22 -26.12
C LEU A 60 -12.62 8.24 -26.04
N ARG A 61 -12.33 9.55 -26.10
CA ARG A 61 -13.37 10.59 -26.17
C ARG A 61 -14.20 10.52 -27.45
N GLY A 62 -13.55 10.19 -28.58
CA GLY A 62 -14.27 9.96 -29.84
C GLY A 62 -15.19 8.75 -29.77
N LEU A 63 -14.74 7.66 -29.14
CA LEU A 63 -15.53 6.45 -28.95
C LEU A 63 -16.70 6.69 -27.97
N GLN A 64 -16.47 7.49 -26.93
CA GLN A 64 -17.50 7.85 -25.94
C GLN A 64 -18.71 8.52 -26.58
N ALA A 65 -18.52 9.44 -27.53
CA ALA A 65 -19.60 10.09 -28.25
C ALA A 65 -20.50 9.09 -29.00
N THR A 66 -19.93 7.90 -29.35
CA THR A 66 -20.68 6.82 -30.03
C THR A 66 -21.42 5.93 -29.01
N LEU A 67 -20.89 5.83 -27.79
CA LEU A 67 -21.39 4.96 -26.70
C LEU A 67 -22.17 5.76 -25.63
N ALA A 68 -22.66 6.95 -25.95
CA ALA A 68 -23.23 7.96 -25.03
C ALA A 68 -24.39 7.42 -24.24
N ASN A 69 -24.87 6.37 -24.09
CA ASN A 69 -25.93 5.85 -23.21
C ASN A 69 -25.61 4.44 -22.65
N GLU A 70 -24.41 3.93 -22.93
CA GLU A 70 -23.99 2.63 -22.46
C GLU A 70 -23.17 2.76 -21.15
N PRO A 71 -23.40 1.90 -20.17
CA PRO A 71 -22.63 1.93 -18.91
C PRO A 71 -21.22 1.34 -19.12
N VAL A 72 -20.43 2.01 -19.95
CA VAL A 72 -19.07 1.59 -20.29
C VAL A 72 -18.07 2.64 -19.82
N SER A 73 -17.09 2.21 -19.04
CA SER A 73 -15.93 3.01 -18.68
C SER A 73 -14.74 2.59 -19.53
N MET A 74 -14.06 3.57 -20.12
CA MET A 74 -12.94 3.37 -21.03
C MET A 74 -11.67 3.95 -20.43
N MET A 75 -10.56 3.23 -20.52
CA MET A 75 -9.28 3.59 -19.90
C MET A 75 -8.12 3.37 -20.84
N ILE A 76 -7.07 4.18 -20.65
CA ILE A 76 -5.74 3.95 -21.24
C ILE A 76 -4.74 3.74 -20.12
N THR A 77 -3.82 2.80 -20.31
CA THR A 77 -2.74 2.52 -19.36
C THR A 77 -1.38 2.58 -20.05
N ASP A 78 -0.35 2.76 -19.24
CA ASP A 78 1.02 2.54 -19.68
C ASP A 78 1.38 1.03 -19.76
N PRO A 79 2.60 0.66 -20.18
CA PRO A 79 3.01 -0.74 -20.30
C PRO A 79 3.17 -1.44 -18.94
N GLU A 80 3.34 -0.73 -17.85
CA GLU A 80 3.38 -1.24 -16.48
C GLU A 80 1.99 -1.39 -15.85
N GLY A 81 0.92 -1.01 -16.58
CA GLY A 81 -0.48 -1.13 -16.13
C GLY A 81 -0.97 0.02 -15.27
N LEU A 82 -0.27 1.15 -15.23
CA LEU A 82 -0.74 2.38 -14.63
C LEU A 82 -1.89 2.97 -15.45
N VAL A 83 -3.05 3.14 -14.83
CA VAL A 83 -4.18 3.83 -15.48
C VAL A 83 -3.85 5.31 -15.65
N LEU A 84 -3.67 5.74 -16.89
CA LEU A 84 -3.31 7.13 -17.24
C LEU A 84 -4.56 8.01 -17.36
N SER A 85 -5.61 7.50 -17.97
CA SER A 85 -6.85 8.25 -18.21
C SER A 85 -8.05 7.32 -18.11
N ARG A 86 -9.17 7.86 -17.65
CA ARG A 86 -10.47 7.20 -17.64
C ARG A 86 -11.52 8.15 -18.22
N VAL A 87 -12.29 7.65 -19.19
CA VAL A 87 -13.37 8.36 -19.87
C VAL A 87 -14.67 7.59 -19.61
N CYS A 88 -15.63 8.21 -18.95
CA CYS A 88 -16.90 7.59 -18.55
C CYS A 88 -17.96 8.68 -18.26
N GLU A 89 -19.14 8.56 -18.87
CA GLU A 89 -20.28 9.46 -18.60
C GLU A 89 -21.26 8.89 -17.56
N ASP A 90 -21.37 7.55 -17.48
CA ASP A 90 -22.26 6.91 -16.51
C ASP A 90 -21.70 7.06 -15.09
N GLY A 91 -22.37 7.87 -14.27
CA GLY A 91 -21.98 8.14 -12.91
C GLY A 91 -22.08 6.92 -11.98
N THR A 92 -22.88 5.91 -12.34
CA THR A 92 -23.10 4.72 -11.50
C THR A 92 -21.92 3.77 -11.61
N ILE A 93 -21.54 3.42 -12.85
CA ILE A 93 -20.36 2.58 -13.06
C ILE A 93 -19.08 3.31 -12.63
N ASN A 94 -19.01 4.62 -12.87
CA ASN A 94 -17.85 5.44 -12.48
C ASN A 94 -17.60 5.38 -10.97
N ARG A 95 -18.63 5.61 -10.14
CA ARG A 95 -18.55 5.49 -8.68
C ARG A 95 -18.26 4.05 -8.22
N SER A 96 -18.75 3.06 -8.96
CA SER A 96 -18.50 1.66 -8.64
C SER A 96 -17.03 1.29 -8.89
N LEU A 97 -16.45 1.74 -10.00
CA LEU A 97 -15.04 1.54 -10.33
C LEU A 97 -14.11 2.30 -9.36
N ASP A 98 -14.52 3.48 -8.87
CA ASP A 98 -13.78 4.18 -7.80
C ASP A 98 -13.67 3.34 -6.53
N ARG A 99 -14.71 2.57 -6.18
CA ARG A 99 -14.69 1.70 -4.98
C ARG A 99 -13.69 0.55 -5.10
N VAL A 100 -13.41 0.10 -6.31
CA VAL A 100 -12.39 -0.92 -6.58
C VAL A 100 -11.07 -0.31 -7.08
N HIS A 101 -10.92 1.00 -6.94
CA HIS A 101 -9.71 1.77 -7.31
C HIS A 101 -9.33 1.69 -8.80
N LEU A 102 -10.23 1.27 -9.69
CA LEU A 102 -9.97 1.25 -11.12
C LEU A 102 -10.11 2.68 -11.68
N ALA A 103 -9.12 3.50 -11.44
CA ALA A 103 -9.08 4.94 -11.67
C ALA A 103 -7.66 5.40 -12.04
N PRO A 104 -7.48 6.58 -12.67
CA PRO A 104 -6.17 7.12 -12.96
C PRO A 104 -5.27 7.16 -11.73
N GLY A 105 -3.99 6.87 -11.94
CA GLY A 105 -2.98 6.82 -10.89
C GLY A 105 -2.83 5.47 -10.18
N PHE A 106 -3.65 4.46 -10.50
CA PHE A 106 -3.57 3.11 -9.93
C PHE A 106 -3.02 2.11 -10.94
N TYR A 107 -2.21 1.15 -10.43
CA TYR A 107 -1.67 0.05 -11.23
C TYR A 107 -2.60 -1.15 -11.24
N PHE A 108 -2.85 -1.68 -12.43
CA PHE A 108 -3.70 -2.85 -12.69
C PHE A 108 -3.01 -3.96 -13.48
N ALA A 109 -1.66 -3.97 -13.54
CA ALA A 109 -0.93 -5.16 -13.98
C ALA A 109 -1.25 -6.37 -13.08
N GLU A 110 -1.06 -7.59 -13.59
CA GLU A 110 -1.33 -8.83 -12.86
C GLU A 110 -0.60 -8.91 -11.50
N GLU A 111 0.59 -8.36 -11.42
CA GLU A 111 1.40 -8.31 -10.18
C GLU A 111 0.82 -7.37 -9.09
N ASN A 112 -0.09 -6.47 -9.47
CA ASN A 112 -0.70 -5.48 -8.57
C ASN A 112 -2.16 -5.78 -8.25
N ALA A 113 -2.92 -6.27 -9.23
CA ALA A 113 -4.37 -6.44 -9.13
C ALA A 113 -4.87 -7.87 -9.46
N GLY A 114 -3.95 -8.80 -9.71
CA GLY A 114 -4.30 -10.14 -10.14
C GLY A 114 -4.88 -10.18 -11.55
N THR A 115 -5.41 -11.33 -11.95
CA THR A 115 -6.03 -11.53 -13.26
C THR A 115 -7.18 -10.57 -13.46
N ASN A 116 -7.06 -9.71 -14.44
CA ASN A 116 -8.07 -8.77 -14.92
C ASN A 116 -7.82 -8.51 -16.41
N GLY A 117 -8.78 -7.88 -17.12
CA GLY A 117 -8.67 -7.69 -18.56
C GLY A 117 -7.41 -6.92 -18.96
N LEU A 118 -7.13 -5.82 -18.27
CA LEU A 118 -6.00 -4.94 -18.52
C LEU A 118 -4.65 -5.65 -18.28
N GLY A 119 -4.47 -6.22 -17.09
CA GLY A 119 -3.25 -6.91 -16.72
C GLY A 119 -2.95 -8.10 -17.61
N LEU A 120 -3.99 -8.88 -17.98
CA LEU A 120 -3.85 -10.02 -18.90
C LEU A 120 -3.47 -9.58 -20.32
N ALA A 121 -4.02 -8.47 -20.82
CA ALA A 121 -3.67 -7.94 -22.13
C ALA A 121 -2.21 -7.51 -22.22
N LEU A 122 -1.69 -6.87 -21.16
CA LEU A 122 -0.30 -6.45 -21.06
C LEU A 122 0.66 -7.64 -20.91
N ALA A 123 0.36 -8.57 -20.01
CA ALA A 123 1.20 -9.72 -19.72
C ALA A 123 1.38 -10.64 -20.93
N ASP A 124 0.30 -10.91 -21.66
CA ASP A 124 0.30 -11.80 -22.81
C ASP A 124 0.51 -11.06 -24.15
N ARG A 125 0.57 -9.73 -24.14
CA ARG A 125 0.66 -8.86 -25.33
C ARG A 125 -0.40 -9.18 -26.38
N ALA A 126 -1.60 -9.49 -25.92
CA ALA A 126 -2.70 -9.93 -26.78
C ALA A 126 -4.05 -9.46 -26.21
N PRO A 127 -5.06 -9.20 -27.07
CA PRO A 127 -6.40 -8.81 -26.61
C PRO A 127 -6.95 -9.81 -25.59
N SER A 128 -7.66 -9.32 -24.60
CA SER A 128 -8.22 -10.11 -23.51
C SER A 128 -9.65 -9.71 -23.19
N LEU A 129 -10.45 -10.68 -22.79
CA LEU A 129 -11.78 -10.49 -22.24
C LEU A 129 -11.88 -11.32 -20.97
N VAL A 130 -12.15 -10.65 -19.86
CA VAL A 130 -12.26 -11.27 -18.53
C VAL A 130 -13.62 -10.92 -17.95
N ARG A 131 -14.42 -11.92 -17.59
CA ARG A 131 -15.82 -11.78 -17.19
C ARG A 131 -16.01 -12.25 -15.75
N ALA A 132 -16.75 -11.49 -14.97
CA ALA A 132 -17.25 -11.92 -13.66
C ALA A 132 -16.22 -12.76 -12.85
N GLU A 133 -16.55 -14.03 -12.60
CA GLU A 133 -15.75 -14.97 -11.83
C GLU A 133 -14.38 -15.32 -12.44
N GLU A 134 -14.12 -14.90 -13.68
CA GLU A 134 -12.82 -15.06 -14.32
C GLU A 134 -11.78 -14.09 -13.73
N HIS A 135 -12.22 -13.01 -13.06
CA HIS A 135 -11.33 -12.12 -12.31
C HIS A 135 -10.78 -12.82 -11.07
N PHE A 136 -9.48 -12.68 -10.83
CA PHE A 136 -8.85 -13.27 -9.65
C PHE A 136 -9.37 -12.63 -8.36
N CYS A 137 -9.42 -11.30 -8.30
CA CYS A 137 -9.89 -10.57 -7.13
C CYS A 137 -11.43 -10.46 -7.09
N ALA A 138 -12.02 -10.82 -5.97
CA ALA A 138 -13.48 -10.77 -5.76
C ALA A 138 -14.08 -9.37 -6.00
N GLY A 139 -13.33 -8.31 -5.73
CA GLY A 139 -13.77 -6.93 -5.96
C GLY A 139 -14.05 -6.59 -7.43
N LEU A 140 -13.47 -7.35 -8.38
CA LEU A 140 -13.66 -7.13 -9.82
C LEU A 140 -14.73 -8.01 -10.45
N ARG A 141 -15.29 -8.96 -9.72
CA ARG A 141 -16.26 -9.95 -10.26
C ARG A 141 -17.60 -9.35 -10.68
N GLY A 142 -17.90 -8.13 -10.25
CA GLY A 142 -19.08 -7.39 -10.72
C GLY A 142 -18.98 -6.84 -12.15
N TYR A 143 -17.82 -7.03 -12.80
CA TYR A 143 -17.53 -6.40 -14.09
C TYR A 143 -17.15 -7.41 -15.18
N THR A 144 -17.23 -6.95 -16.42
CA THR A 144 -16.56 -7.51 -17.59
C THR A 144 -15.58 -6.49 -18.11
N CYS A 145 -14.33 -6.91 -18.28
CA CYS A 145 -13.22 -6.10 -18.76
C CYS A 145 -12.69 -6.65 -20.09
N ALA A 146 -12.74 -5.83 -21.13
CA ALA A 146 -12.15 -6.10 -22.43
C ALA A 146 -10.95 -5.17 -22.63
N ALA A 147 -9.77 -5.73 -22.92
CA ALA A 147 -8.58 -4.92 -23.14
C ALA A 147 -7.80 -5.36 -24.36
N ALA A 148 -7.10 -4.40 -24.96
CA ALA A 148 -6.20 -4.66 -26.09
C ALA A 148 -4.91 -3.84 -25.94
N PRO A 149 -3.75 -4.43 -26.24
CA PRO A 149 -2.47 -3.72 -26.18
C PRO A 149 -2.39 -2.64 -27.25
N VAL A 150 -1.87 -1.47 -26.87
CA VAL A 150 -1.45 -0.42 -27.78
C VAL A 150 0.01 -0.62 -28.10
N LEU A 151 0.35 -0.68 -29.37
CA LEU A 151 1.74 -0.89 -29.80
C LEU A 151 2.41 0.47 -30.08
N ASP A 152 3.64 0.58 -29.69
CA ASP A 152 4.50 1.68 -30.12
C ASP A 152 4.76 1.54 -31.62
N PRO A 153 4.41 2.54 -32.44
CA PRO A 153 4.47 2.40 -33.90
C PRO A 153 5.91 2.38 -34.44
N VAL A 154 6.92 2.72 -33.64
CA VAL A 154 8.33 2.74 -34.05
C VAL A 154 9.02 1.47 -33.63
N SER A 155 8.90 1.08 -32.36
CA SER A 155 9.59 -0.09 -31.81
C SER A 155 8.81 -1.39 -31.97
N GLY A 156 7.49 -1.33 -32.21
CA GLY A 156 6.59 -2.49 -32.19
C GLY A 156 6.36 -3.07 -30.80
N GLY A 157 6.96 -2.48 -29.76
CA GLY A 157 6.76 -2.86 -28.36
C GLY A 157 5.38 -2.46 -27.83
N VAL A 158 5.00 -3.00 -26.67
CA VAL A 158 3.77 -2.57 -26.00
C VAL A 158 4.00 -1.20 -25.37
N ALA A 159 3.26 -0.19 -25.81
CA ALA A 159 3.27 1.16 -25.24
C ALA A 159 2.27 1.30 -24.09
N GLY A 160 1.27 0.41 -24.02
CA GLY A 160 0.24 0.42 -23.01
C GLY A 160 -0.96 -0.44 -23.40
N SER A 161 -2.12 -0.19 -22.83
CA SER A 161 -3.36 -0.86 -23.26
C SER A 161 -4.56 0.06 -23.21
N VAL A 162 -5.55 -0.23 -24.06
CA VAL A 162 -6.93 0.27 -23.94
C VAL A 162 -7.75 -0.77 -23.21
N ASN A 163 -8.54 -0.34 -22.22
CA ASN A 163 -9.47 -1.20 -21.48
C ASN A 163 -10.87 -0.60 -21.47
N LEU A 164 -11.86 -1.42 -21.77
CA LEU A 164 -13.28 -1.10 -21.68
C LEU A 164 -13.89 -1.98 -20.59
N THR A 165 -14.58 -1.37 -19.65
CA THR A 165 -15.20 -2.07 -18.50
C THR A 165 -16.69 -1.75 -18.44
N THR A 166 -17.52 -2.79 -18.32
CA THR A 166 -18.95 -2.68 -18.08
C THR A 166 -19.40 -3.64 -16.96
N TRP A 167 -20.68 -3.63 -16.61
CA TRP A 167 -21.24 -4.59 -15.68
C TRP A 167 -21.15 -6.02 -16.22
N SER A 168 -21.02 -7.01 -15.33
CA SER A 168 -20.87 -8.42 -15.72
C SER A 168 -22.06 -9.00 -16.49
N ASP A 169 -23.28 -8.50 -16.22
CA ASP A 169 -24.52 -8.90 -16.87
C ASP A 169 -24.74 -8.23 -18.25
N SER A 170 -24.03 -7.16 -18.54
CA SER A 170 -24.09 -6.40 -19.80
C SER A 170 -22.98 -6.80 -20.80
N ALA A 171 -22.29 -7.90 -20.54
CA ALA A 171 -21.12 -8.30 -21.30
C ALA A 171 -21.42 -8.77 -22.70
N SER A 172 -20.73 -8.22 -23.69
CA SER A 172 -20.77 -8.67 -25.07
C SER A 172 -19.36 -8.83 -25.66
N GLU A 173 -19.22 -9.71 -26.66
CA GLU A 173 -17.96 -9.86 -27.40
C GLU A 173 -17.64 -8.61 -28.23
N LEU A 174 -18.65 -7.81 -28.53
CA LEU A 174 -18.48 -6.50 -29.17
C LEU A 174 -17.54 -5.59 -28.36
N LEU A 175 -17.55 -5.69 -27.01
CA LEU A 175 -16.67 -4.92 -26.16
C LEU A 175 -15.18 -5.17 -26.47
N LEU A 176 -14.82 -6.41 -26.78
CA LEU A 176 -13.44 -6.76 -27.16
C LEU A 176 -13.08 -6.18 -28.53
N ALA A 177 -14.01 -6.24 -29.49
CA ALA A 177 -13.78 -5.66 -30.81
C ALA A 177 -13.61 -4.13 -30.74
N LEU A 178 -14.37 -3.46 -29.87
CA LEU A 178 -14.23 -2.02 -29.61
C LEU A 178 -12.87 -1.70 -28.94
N ALA A 179 -12.44 -2.50 -27.98
CA ALA A 179 -11.14 -2.31 -27.34
C ALA A 179 -9.98 -2.47 -28.36
N GLN A 180 -10.06 -3.48 -29.23
CA GLN A 180 -9.07 -3.71 -30.30
C GLN A 180 -9.07 -2.55 -31.31
N SER A 181 -10.25 -2.07 -31.72
CA SER A 181 -10.37 -0.94 -32.63
C SER A 181 -9.78 0.34 -32.02
N ALA A 182 -10.10 0.61 -30.76
CA ALA A 182 -9.57 1.78 -30.04
C ALA A 182 -8.05 1.69 -29.87
N ALA A 183 -7.50 0.52 -29.54
CA ALA A 183 -6.05 0.32 -29.45
C ALA A 183 -5.35 0.53 -30.81
N GLY A 184 -5.90 -0.03 -31.89
CA GLY A 184 -5.38 0.16 -33.24
C GLY A 184 -5.42 1.63 -33.69
N ASN A 185 -6.55 2.33 -33.41
CA ASN A 185 -6.69 3.76 -33.71
C ASN A 185 -5.70 4.60 -32.88
N THR A 186 -5.44 4.23 -31.62
CA THR A 186 -4.45 4.91 -30.78
C THR A 186 -3.05 4.75 -31.36
N THR A 187 -2.65 3.52 -31.75
CA THR A 187 -1.36 3.25 -32.43
C THR A 187 -1.24 4.07 -33.73
N ALA A 188 -2.28 4.10 -34.56
CA ALA A 188 -2.28 4.86 -35.81
C ALA A 188 -2.14 6.37 -35.56
N LEU A 189 -2.84 6.91 -34.55
CA LEU A 189 -2.76 8.32 -34.18
C LEU A 189 -1.37 8.67 -33.60
N MET A 190 -0.77 7.77 -32.83
CA MET A 190 0.62 7.91 -32.34
C MET A 190 1.61 7.96 -33.51
N LEU A 191 1.45 7.11 -34.52
CA LEU A 191 2.28 7.17 -35.74
C LEU A 191 2.14 8.52 -36.44
N ALA A 192 0.91 9.01 -36.61
CA ALA A 192 0.63 10.25 -37.30
C ALA A 192 1.20 11.50 -36.55
N ARG A 193 1.17 11.48 -35.22
CA ARG A 193 1.61 12.59 -34.35
C ARG A 193 3.06 12.46 -33.89
N GLY A 194 3.65 11.26 -33.96
CA GLY A 194 4.98 10.94 -33.43
C GLY A 194 6.16 11.46 -34.26
N ALA A 195 5.93 11.90 -35.50
CA ALA A 195 6.98 12.41 -36.37
C ALA A 195 7.68 13.63 -35.74
N GLY A 196 8.92 13.45 -35.26
CA GLY A 196 9.74 14.51 -34.67
C GLY A 196 9.69 14.61 -33.14
N ARG A 197 8.96 13.75 -32.42
CA ARG A 197 9.00 13.70 -30.95
C ARG A 197 9.94 12.57 -30.47
N SER A 198 10.89 12.90 -29.61
CA SER A 198 11.67 11.93 -28.85
C SER A 198 10.89 11.44 -27.64
N ALA A 199 10.90 10.13 -27.37
CA ALA A 199 10.36 9.60 -26.14
C ALA A 199 11.16 10.13 -24.95
N HIS A 200 10.52 10.84 -24.03
CA HIS A 200 11.10 11.19 -22.75
C HIS A 200 10.79 10.06 -21.76
N PRO A 201 11.77 9.54 -21.00
CA PRO A 201 11.48 8.62 -19.91
C PRO A 201 10.58 9.32 -18.88
N MET A 202 9.50 8.65 -18.49
CA MET A 202 8.60 9.15 -17.47
C MET A 202 9.34 9.38 -16.15
N PRO A 203 9.13 10.54 -15.48
CA PRO A 203 9.48 10.66 -14.08
C PRO A 203 8.67 9.63 -13.29
N ARG A 204 9.33 8.65 -12.71
CA ARG A 204 8.67 7.69 -11.82
C ARG A 204 8.51 8.36 -10.46
N GLY A 205 7.33 8.89 -10.18
CA GLY A 205 6.97 9.30 -8.83
C GLY A 205 7.01 8.10 -7.87
N GLU A 206 7.25 8.35 -6.58
CA GLU A 206 7.20 7.28 -5.56
C GLU A 206 5.85 6.57 -5.62
N VAL A 207 5.90 5.23 -5.74
CA VAL A 207 4.72 4.37 -5.76
C VAL A 207 4.08 4.36 -4.36
N PHE A 208 2.85 4.83 -4.27
CA PHE A 208 2.09 4.82 -3.01
C PHE A 208 1.21 3.58 -2.95
N ARG A 209 1.47 2.75 -1.95
CA ARG A 209 0.52 1.71 -1.59
C ARG A 209 -0.59 2.32 -0.77
N VAL A 210 -1.77 2.40 -1.34
CA VAL A 210 -2.99 2.66 -0.59
C VAL A 210 -3.29 1.39 0.19
N TYR A 211 -2.94 1.40 1.46
CA TYR A 211 -3.37 0.33 2.35
C TYR A 211 -4.86 0.50 2.61
N ALA A 212 -5.67 -0.13 1.79
CA ALA A 212 -6.99 -0.55 2.20
C ALA A 212 -6.84 -1.69 3.22
N ASP A 213 -6.17 -1.40 4.33
CA ASP A 213 -6.06 -2.37 5.40
C ASP A 213 -7.48 -2.61 5.95
N ARG A 214 -8.06 -3.73 5.56
CA ARG A 214 -9.23 -4.27 6.22
C ARG A 214 -8.79 -4.87 7.55
N MET A 215 -8.45 -4.04 8.52
CA MET A 215 -8.61 -4.46 9.90
C MET A 215 -10.11 -4.62 10.09
N ARG A 216 -10.59 -5.87 10.08
CA ARG A 216 -11.97 -6.17 10.43
C ARG A 216 -12.21 -5.76 11.88
N ALA A 217 -13.43 -5.32 12.21
CA ALA A 217 -13.83 -4.96 13.56
C ALA A 217 -13.45 -5.97 14.68
N PRO A 218 -13.32 -7.31 14.44
CA PRO A 218 -12.77 -8.24 15.42
C PRO A 218 -11.27 -8.05 15.70
N GLU A 219 -10.50 -7.49 14.75
CA GLU A 219 -9.08 -7.20 14.96
C GLU A 219 -8.87 -5.89 15.74
N ALA A 220 -9.87 -5.02 15.79
CA ALA A 220 -9.90 -3.89 16.71
C ALA A 220 -9.97 -4.34 18.18
N SER A 221 -10.40 -5.57 18.48
CA SER A 221 -10.39 -6.16 19.83
C SER A 221 -8.97 -6.44 20.35
N VAL A 222 -7.98 -6.45 19.48
CA VAL A 222 -6.55 -6.59 19.82
C VAL A 222 -5.94 -5.25 20.26
N LEU A 223 -6.67 -4.14 20.09
CA LEU A 223 -6.18 -2.82 20.50
C LEU A 223 -6.07 -2.72 22.01
N THR A 224 -4.89 -2.33 22.48
CA THR A 224 -4.65 -2.09 23.91
C THR A 224 -5.40 -0.87 24.41
N PRO A 225 -5.49 -0.67 25.75
CA PRO A 225 -6.16 0.50 26.32
C PRO A 225 -5.64 1.83 25.77
N GLY A 226 -4.32 1.99 25.62
CA GLY A 226 -3.72 3.22 25.11
C GLY A 226 -4.13 3.54 23.67
N TRP A 227 -4.05 2.54 22.77
CA TRP A 227 -4.51 2.70 21.40
C TRP A 227 -6.02 2.96 21.29
N ARG A 228 -6.83 2.26 22.11
CA ARG A 228 -8.28 2.47 22.14
C ARG A 228 -8.67 3.89 22.50
N SER A 229 -7.95 4.52 23.43
CA SER A 229 -8.20 5.92 23.80
C SER A 229 -7.96 6.85 22.61
N VAL A 230 -6.81 6.78 21.98
CA VAL A 230 -6.45 7.61 20.82
C VAL A 230 -7.38 7.34 19.63
N PHE A 231 -7.77 6.08 19.43
CA PHE A 231 -8.73 5.71 18.41
C PHE A 231 -10.13 6.29 18.65
N ALA A 232 -10.61 6.25 19.91
CA ALA A 232 -11.89 6.82 20.29
C ALA A 232 -11.92 8.35 20.12
N GLU A 233 -10.81 9.03 20.44
CA GLU A 233 -10.62 10.46 20.20
C GLU A 233 -10.70 10.81 18.71
N ALA A 234 -9.91 10.15 17.86
CA ALA A 234 -9.94 10.36 16.42
C ALA A 234 -11.34 10.11 15.85
N ARG A 235 -11.98 9.00 16.24
CA ARG A 235 -13.34 8.66 15.80
C ARG A 235 -14.37 9.71 16.22
N SER A 236 -14.28 10.23 17.45
CA SER A 236 -15.16 11.29 17.94
C SER A 236 -14.98 12.58 17.13
N ALA A 237 -13.73 12.97 16.86
CA ALA A 237 -13.43 14.15 16.06
C ALA A 237 -14.01 14.03 14.64
N PHE A 238 -13.82 12.90 13.97
CA PHE A 238 -14.38 12.64 12.63
C PHE A 238 -15.92 12.63 12.64
N ARG A 239 -16.54 11.99 13.63
CA ARG A 239 -18.02 11.98 13.75
C ARG A 239 -18.61 13.38 13.85
N ASN A 240 -17.90 14.29 14.50
CA ASN A 240 -18.30 15.68 14.68
C ASN A 240 -17.91 16.58 13.47
N GLY A 241 -17.49 16.00 12.35
CA GLY A 241 -17.12 16.74 11.14
C GLY A 241 -15.84 17.54 11.24
N ARG A 242 -15.01 17.33 12.28
CA ARG A 242 -13.80 18.11 12.51
C ARG A 242 -12.69 17.73 11.52
N ALA A 243 -11.93 18.74 11.09
CA ALA A 243 -10.67 18.53 10.39
C ALA A 243 -9.59 18.08 11.39
N VAL A 244 -8.97 16.93 11.13
CA VAL A 244 -8.08 16.26 12.07
C VAL A 244 -6.65 16.20 11.53
N ALA A 245 -5.68 16.58 12.38
CA ALA A 245 -4.29 16.22 12.19
C ALA A 245 -3.93 15.07 13.15
N VAL A 246 -3.35 14.00 12.62
CA VAL A 246 -2.81 12.90 13.41
C VAL A 246 -1.29 13.04 13.46
N VAL A 247 -0.75 13.26 14.66
CA VAL A 247 0.67 13.52 14.85
C VAL A 247 1.35 12.40 15.65
N GLY A 248 2.67 12.36 15.63
CA GLY A 248 3.50 11.37 16.33
C GLY A 248 4.72 10.98 15.51
N GLU A 249 5.65 10.28 16.15
CA GLU A 249 6.88 9.85 15.51
C GLU A 249 6.68 9.02 14.22
N PRO A 250 7.69 8.94 13.33
CA PRO A 250 7.65 8.05 12.19
C PRO A 250 7.37 6.59 12.60
N GLY A 251 6.47 5.92 11.87
CA GLY A 251 6.17 4.50 12.11
C GLY A 251 5.20 4.19 13.26
N THR A 252 4.65 5.17 13.98
CA THR A 252 3.72 4.97 15.10
C THR A 252 2.36 4.41 14.71
N GLY A 253 1.99 4.51 13.42
CA GLY A 253 0.71 4.02 12.90
C GLY A 253 -0.33 5.12 12.65
N LYS A 254 0.06 6.38 12.49
CA LYS A 254 -0.82 7.53 12.21
C LYS A 254 -1.84 7.27 11.10
N THR A 255 -1.35 6.84 9.94
CA THR A 255 -2.20 6.53 8.78
C THR A 255 -3.17 5.37 9.06
N ALA A 256 -2.72 4.34 9.79
CA ALA A 256 -3.58 3.22 10.19
C ALA A 256 -4.68 3.68 11.12
N LEU A 257 -4.35 4.51 12.12
CA LEU A 257 -5.34 5.10 13.03
C LEU A 257 -6.42 5.87 12.28
N ALA A 258 -6.00 6.82 11.42
CA ALA A 258 -6.92 7.65 10.65
C ALA A 258 -7.81 6.79 9.74
N SER A 259 -7.22 5.85 9.00
CA SER A 259 -7.94 4.96 8.09
C SER A 259 -8.99 4.10 8.82
N LEU A 260 -8.61 3.50 9.95
CA LEU A 260 -9.53 2.66 10.75
C LEU A 260 -10.67 3.48 11.34
N ALA A 261 -10.37 4.63 11.96
CA ALA A 261 -11.37 5.47 12.58
C ALA A 261 -12.39 6.02 11.57
N ARG A 262 -11.93 6.36 10.35
CA ARG A 262 -12.79 6.79 9.25
C ARG A 262 -13.70 5.66 8.77
N ARG A 263 -13.17 4.48 8.54
CA ARG A 263 -13.90 3.32 8.03
C ARG A 263 -14.96 2.79 9.01
N GLU A 264 -14.72 2.91 10.30
CA GLU A 264 -15.73 2.54 11.29
C GLU A 264 -16.97 3.42 11.22
N LEU A 265 -16.80 4.69 10.82
CA LEU A 265 -17.91 5.65 10.69
C LEU A 265 -18.66 5.52 9.36
N ARG A 266 -17.94 5.26 8.27
CA ARG A 266 -18.52 5.18 6.92
C ARG A 266 -17.79 4.16 6.06
N ARG A 267 -18.51 3.52 5.13
CA ARG A 267 -17.91 2.77 4.03
C ARG A 267 -17.41 3.77 3.00
N GLU A 268 -16.18 4.26 3.19
CA GLU A 268 -15.54 5.19 2.27
C GLU A 268 -14.22 4.63 1.73
N ARG A 269 -13.81 5.15 0.60
CA ARG A 269 -12.49 4.92 0.04
C ARG A 269 -11.49 5.82 0.76
N VAL A 270 -10.49 5.24 1.38
CA VAL A 270 -9.42 5.97 2.05
C VAL A 270 -8.16 5.89 1.21
N LEU A 271 -7.67 7.03 0.74
CA LEU A 271 -6.41 7.17 0.02
C LEU A 271 -5.36 7.70 0.99
N SER A 272 -4.14 7.16 0.93
CA SER A 272 -3.02 7.72 1.68
C SER A 272 -1.97 8.22 0.69
N VAL A 273 -1.71 9.51 0.70
CA VAL A 273 -0.74 10.17 -0.16
C VAL A 273 0.47 10.63 0.65
N ARG A 274 1.67 10.43 0.11
CA ARG A 274 2.93 10.84 0.72
C ARG A 274 3.62 11.85 -0.17
N PRO A 275 4.37 12.81 0.39
CA PRO A 275 5.17 13.74 -0.40
C PRO A 275 6.11 12.97 -1.34
N PRO A 276 6.10 13.28 -2.64
CA PRO A 276 7.07 12.76 -3.59
C PRO A 276 8.41 13.47 -3.49
N ALA A 277 9.33 13.17 -4.41
CA ALA A 277 10.52 14.00 -4.61
C ALA A 277 10.12 15.44 -4.95
N PRO A 278 10.96 16.45 -4.60
CA PRO A 278 10.61 17.86 -4.78
C PRO A 278 10.18 18.26 -6.19
N ASP A 279 10.75 17.64 -7.21
CA ASP A 279 10.47 17.94 -8.63
C ASP A 279 9.12 17.40 -9.12
N ASP A 280 8.51 16.47 -8.39
CA ASP A 280 7.26 15.80 -8.78
C ASP A 280 6.02 16.32 -8.00
N VAL A 281 6.19 17.32 -7.16
CA VAL A 281 5.15 17.71 -6.18
C VAL A 281 3.94 18.35 -6.85
N GLU A 282 4.12 19.11 -7.92
CA GLU A 282 3.01 19.73 -8.66
C GLU A 282 2.13 18.65 -9.31
N ALA A 283 2.73 17.72 -10.07
CA ALA A 283 2.03 16.61 -10.68
C ALA A 283 1.37 15.69 -9.64
N TRP A 284 2.02 15.48 -8.49
CA TRP A 284 1.46 14.76 -7.37
C TRP A 284 0.21 15.41 -6.80
N LEU A 285 0.22 16.73 -6.61
CA LEU A 285 -0.93 17.47 -6.10
C LEU A 285 -2.10 17.43 -7.08
N GLU A 286 -1.85 17.66 -8.36
CA GLU A 286 -2.87 17.62 -9.42
C GLU A 286 -3.53 16.23 -9.54
N LEU A 287 -2.77 15.16 -9.32
CA LEU A 287 -3.27 13.80 -9.47
C LEU A 287 -4.32 13.43 -8.42
N TRP A 288 -4.09 13.74 -7.15
CA TRP A 288 -4.99 13.30 -6.08
C TRP A 288 -5.95 14.38 -5.57
N ALA A 289 -5.69 15.66 -5.80
CA ALA A 289 -6.57 16.73 -5.33
C ALA A 289 -8.03 16.59 -5.84
N PRO A 290 -8.30 16.13 -7.07
CA PRO A 290 -9.67 15.86 -7.52
C PRO A 290 -10.40 14.78 -6.70
N GLU A 291 -9.68 13.93 -5.97
CA GLU A 291 -10.28 12.92 -5.11
C GLU A 291 -10.98 13.51 -3.86
N LEU A 292 -10.58 14.72 -3.45
CA LEU A 292 -11.22 15.44 -2.35
C LEU A 292 -12.67 15.81 -2.62
N GLY A 293 -13.04 16.04 -3.90
CA GLY A 293 -14.39 16.35 -4.32
C GLY A 293 -15.30 15.13 -4.55
N LYS A 294 -14.77 13.90 -4.40
CA LYS A 294 -15.54 12.68 -4.65
C LYS A 294 -16.29 12.21 -3.41
N ASP A 295 -17.56 11.87 -3.59
CA ASP A 295 -18.38 11.29 -2.55
C ASP A 295 -17.74 10.01 -1.98
N SER A 296 -17.87 9.84 -0.68
CA SER A 296 -17.35 8.66 0.03
C SER A 296 -15.85 8.40 -0.18
N THR A 297 -15.05 9.47 -0.30
CA THR A 297 -13.59 9.40 -0.37
C THR A 297 -12.97 10.23 0.76
N CYS A 298 -11.92 9.72 1.37
CA CYS A 298 -11.08 10.44 2.32
C CYS A 298 -9.61 10.33 1.90
N VAL A 299 -8.91 11.45 1.87
CA VAL A 299 -7.48 11.50 1.57
C VAL A 299 -6.68 11.75 2.84
N ILE A 300 -5.78 10.83 3.19
CA ILE A 300 -4.82 11.00 4.29
C ILE A 300 -3.53 11.54 3.69
N ILE A 301 -3.25 12.83 3.93
CA ILE A 301 -2.05 13.51 3.45
C ILE A 301 -0.96 13.33 4.50
N SER A 302 0.02 12.49 4.17
CA SER A 302 1.03 12.04 5.13
C SER A 302 2.27 12.92 5.09
N GLY A 303 2.78 13.32 6.27
CA GLY A 303 4.05 14.03 6.38
C GLY A 303 4.00 15.44 5.80
N VAL A 304 2.95 16.22 6.12
CA VAL A 304 2.79 17.60 5.64
C VAL A 304 3.92 18.53 6.11
N ASP A 305 4.61 18.17 7.17
CA ASP A 305 5.82 18.82 7.71
C ASP A 305 7.03 18.72 6.80
N ARG A 306 7.00 17.86 5.78
CA ARG A 306 8.09 17.66 4.81
C ARG A 306 7.81 18.27 3.44
N LEU A 307 6.64 18.88 3.27
CA LEU A 307 6.27 19.53 2.02
C LEU A 307 7.01 20.88 1.86
N PRO A 308 7.41 21.27 0.63
CA PRO A 308 7.93 22.60 0.34
C PRO A 308 6.91 23.70 0.65
N ALA A 309 7.37 24.89 1.06
CA ALA A 309 6.49 25.99 1.48
C ALA A 309 5.47 26.43 0.39
N TRP A 310 5.87 26.46 -0.86
CA TRP A 310 4.97 26.83 -1.96
C TRP A 310 3.80 25.83 -2.14
N VAL A 311 4.06 24.55 -1.91
CA VAL A 311 3.02 23.49 -1.94
C VAL A 311 2.05 23.64 -0.79
N ILE A 312 2.56 24.03 0.38
CA ILE A 312 1.73 24.20 1.58
C ILE A 312 0.68 25.27 1.35
N SER A 313 1.03 26.39 0.71
CA SER A 313 0.09 27.47 0.42
C SER A 313 -1.00 27.01 -0.56
N GLU A 314 -0.63 26.34 -1.64
CA GLU A 314 -1.58 25.79 -2.61
C GLU A 314 -2.48 24.70 -1.98
N LEU A 315 -1.89 23.81 -1.19
CA LEU A 315 -2.63 22.79 -0.46
C LEU A 315 -3.63 23.40 0.52
N ALA A 316 -3.22 24.45 1.25
CA ALA A 316 -4.08 25.15 2.20
C ALA A 316 -5.28 25.82 1.49
N GLU A 317 -5.08 26.42 0.32
CA GLU A 317 -6.16 26.98 -0.49
C GLU A 317 -7.17 25.91 -0.90
N ARG A 318 -6.70 24.81 -1.51
CA ARG A 318 -7.57 23.69 -1.94
C ARG A 318 -8.34 23.03 -0.78
N LEU A 319 -7.69 22.82 0.36
CA LEU A 319 -8.35 22.27 1.55
C LEU A 319 -9.34 23.27 2.16
N GLY A 320 -9.06 24.57 2.08
CA GLY A 320 -9.96 25.65 2.51
C GLY A 320 -11.26 25.67 1.70
N GLU A 321 -11.16 25.51 0.38
CA GLU A 321 -12.33 25.42 -0.51
C GLU A 321 -13.21 24.21 -0.15
N VAL A 322 -12.61 23.05 0.01
CA VAL A 322 -13.32 21.82 0.39
C VAL A 322 -13.97 21.94 1.76
N ARG A 323 -13.29 22.58 2.71
CA ARG A 323 -13.82 22.82 4.07
C ARG A 323 -15.06 23.71 4.06
N ALA A 324 -15.14 24.69 3.16
CA ALA A 324 -16.26 25.63 3.05
C ALA A 324 -17.57 24.92 2.65
N VAL A 325 -17.52 23.77 2.02
CA VAL A 325 -18.71 22.97 1.66
C VAL A 325 -19.41 22.37 2.89
N GLY A 326 -18.71 22.22 3.99
CA GLY A 326 -19.23 21.68 5.24
C GLY A 326 -19.34 20.16 5.29
N GLY A 327 -19.77 19.62 6.41
CA GLY A 327 -19.91 18.17 6.61
C GLY A 327 -18.63 17.50 7.13
N MET A 328 -18.54 16.17 6.95
CA MET A 328 -17.34 15.42 7.35
C MET A 328 -16.22 15.73 6.39
N GLN A 329 -15.11 16.27 6.90
CA GLN A 329 -13.98 16.68 6.06
C GLN A 329 -13.39 15.48 5.29
N PRO A 330 -13.18 15.58 3.96
CA PRO A 330 -12.68 14.47 3.16
C PRO A 330 -11.16 14.29 3.23
N TYR A 331 -10.50 14.92 4.19
CA TYR A 331 -9.05 14.84 4.38
C TYR A 331 -8.65 14.63 5.84
N VAL A 332 -7.47 14.07 6.02
CA VAL A 332 -6.76 13.95 7.30
C VAL A 332 -5.30 14.29 7.05
N LEU A 333 -4.70 15.13 7.89
CA LEU A 333 -3.29 15.47 7.79
C LEU A 333 -2.47 14.61 8.76
N THR A 334 -1.21 14.28 8.41
CA THR A 334 -0.29 13.71 9.39
C THR A 334 1.04 14.46 9.40
N ALA A 335 1.64 14.62 10.60
CA ALA A 335 2.93 15.22 10.82
C ALA A 335 3.69 14.52 11.96
N GLU A 336 4.93 14.88 12.21
CA GLU A 336 5.72 14.29 13.29
C GLU A 336 5.33 14.85 14.67
N SER A 337 4.95 16.12 14.75
CA SER A 337 4.41 16.75 15.97
C SER A 337 3.38 17.81 15.60
N ALA A 338 2.67 18.34 16.59
CA ALA A 338 1.70 19.42 16.40
C ALA A 338 2.39 20.72 15.95
N GLU A 339 3.57 20.97 16.46
CA GLU A 339 4.39 22.16 16.14
C GLU A 339 4.97 22.08 14.71
N ALA A 340 5.22 20.86 14.23
CA ALA A 340 5.74 20.63 12.88
C ALA A 340 4.68 20.84 11.77
N VAL A 341 3.39 20.90 12.12
CA VAL A 341 2.34 21.22 11.14
C VAL A 341 2.52 22.66 10.68
N PRO A 342 2.65 22.92 9.35
CA PRO A 342 2.76 24.28 8.81
C PRO A 342 1.60 25.17 9.23
N GLU A 343 1.89 26.46 9.49
CA GLU A 343 0.92 27.40 10.05
C GLU A 343 -0.33 27.58 9.17
N GLU A 344 -0.16 27.60 7.85
CA GLU A 344 -1.26 27.72 6.89
C GLU A 344 -2.24 26.54 7.00
N LEU A 345 -1.71 25.31 7.17
CA LEU A 345 -2.52 24.12 7.34
C LEU A 345 -3.09 24.00 8.76
N ARG A 346 -2.37 24.50 9.77
CA ARG A 346 -2.80 24.49 11.16
C ARG A 346 -4.12 25.22 11.35
N ARG A 347 -4.35 26.30 10.63
CA ARG A 347 -5.60 27.08 10.64
C ARG A 347 -6.80 26.29 10.12
N LEU A 348 -6.57 25.25 9.38
CA LEU A 348 -7.60 24.35 8.82
C LEU A 348 -7.88 23.14 9.70
N ILE A 349 -7.18 22.99 10.83
CA ILE A 349 -7.30 21.84 11.74
C ILE A 349 -8.12 22.25 12.96
N ASP A 350 -9.12 21.43 13.29
CA ASP A 350 -9.94 21.61 14.50
C ASP A 350 -9.47 20.75 15.67
N THR A 351 -8.80 19.64 15.39
CA THR A 351 -8.38 18.68 16.41
C THR A 351 -7.04 18.05 16.02
N VAL A 352 -6.13 18.01 16.97
CA VAL A 352 -4.87 17.28 16.86
C VAL A 352 -4.98 16.01 17.70
N VAL A 353 -4.70 14.84 17.10
CA VAL A 353 -4.69 13.55 17.79
C VAL A 353 -3.27 13.02 17.79
N GLU A 354 -2.69 12.82 18.96
CA GLU A 354 -1.32 12.36 19.11
C GLU A 354 -1.25 10.83 19.27
N VAL A 355 -0.46 10.18 18.43
CA VAL A 355 -0.18 8.74 18.51
C VAL A 355 1.14 8.55 19.26
N PRO A 356 1.11 8.03 20.50
CA PRO A 356 2.33 7.88 21.29
C PRO A 356 3.28 6.87 20.65
N ALA A 357 4.59 7.08 20.85
CA ALA A 357 5.62 6.16 20.40
C ALA A 357 5.45 4.78 21.06
N LEU A 358 5.88 3.72 20.37
CA LEU A 358 5.66 2.34 20.80
C LEU A 358 6.30 2.02 22.16
N ARG A 359 7.44 2.66 22.49
CA ARG A 359 8.10 2.54 23.79
C ARG A 359 7.26 3.03 24.96
N PHE A 360 6.28 3.93 24.73
CA PHE A 360 5.34 4.42 25.75
C PHE A 360 4.06 3.59 25.85
N ARG A 361 3.94 2.55 25.04
CA ARG A 361 2.80 1.61 25.04
C ARG A 361 3.29 0.14 24.91
N PRO A 362 4.09 -0.32 25.87
CA PRO A 362 4.72 -1.66 25.80
C PRO A 362 3.69 -2.80 25.71
N ASP A 363 2.48 -2.59 26.26
CA ASP A 363 1.38 -3.56 26.18
C ASP A 363 0.89 -3.81 24.75
N ASP A 364 1.17 -2.90 23.82
CA ASP A 364 0.84 -3.07 22.40
C ASP A 364 1.81 -4.00 21.67
N ILE A 365 3.03 -4.18 22.17
CA ILE A 365 4.10 -4.87 21.44
C ILE A 365 3.72 -6.33 21.16
N GLN A 366 3.31 -7.09 22.17
CA GLN A 366 2.98 -8.50 21.99
C GLN A 366 1.73 -8.75 21.12
N PRO A 367 0.62 -8.04 21.30
CA PRO A 367 -0.53 -8.15 20.41
C PRO A 367 -0.19 -7.83 18.95
N LEU A 368 0.58 -6.75 18.71
CA LEU A 368 1.02 -6.36 17.37
C LEU A 368 1.98 -7.40 16.77
N ALA A 369 2.92 -7.92 17.56
CA ALA A 369 3.85 -8.94 17.10
C ALA A 369 3.10 -10.22 16.65
N ARG A 370 2.16 -10.73 17.46
CA ARG A 370 1.32 -11.88 17.07
C ARG A 370 0.50 -11.60 15.82
N HIS A 371 -0.07 -10.40 15.72
CA HIS A 371 -0.83 -9.99 14.54
C HIS A 371 0.03 -10.02 13.27
N PHE A 372 1.24 -9.42 13.30
CA PHE A 372 2.13 -9.40 12.14
C PHE A 372 2.68 -10.78 11.78
N ALA A 373 2.99 -11.60 12.78
CA ALA A 373 3.41 -12.99 12.58
C ALA A 373 2.31 -13.83 11.91
N ARG A 374 1.05 -13.71 12.40
CA ARG A 374 -0.12 -14.35 11.80
C ARG A 374 -0.36 -13.89 10.37
N GLN A 375 -0.23 -12.59 10.08
CA GLN A 375 -0.32 -12.08 8.71
C GLN A 375 0.72 -12.70 7.78
N GLN A 376 1.95 -12.89 8.27
CA GLN A 376 3.04 -13.46 7.47
C GLN A 376 2.85 -14.94 7.19
N ARG A 377 2.44 -15.72 8.19
CA ARG A 377 2.32 -17.19 8.10
C ARG A 377 0.93 -17.68 7.74
N ARG A 378 -0.09 -16.82 7.81
CA ARG A 378 -1.53 -17.17 7.69
C ARG A 378 -2.00 -18.23 8.70
N ARG A 379 -1.27 -18.38 9.81
CA ARG A 379 -1.56 -19.25 10.94
C ARG A 379 -1.03 -18.64 12.22
N ASP A 380 -1.43 -19.15 13.37
CA ASP A 380 -0.94 -18.70 14.66
C ASP A 380 0.56 -19.00 14.79
N VAL A 381 1.28 -18.02 15.33
CA VAL A 381 2.73 -18.06 15.58
C VAL A 381 2.93 -17.63 17.02
N ASP A 382 3.67 -18.44 17.78
CA ASP A 382 3.95 -18.17 19.18
C ASP A 382 5.37 -17.63 19.38
N PHE A 383 5.57 -16.98 20.51
CA PHE A 383 6.84 -16.42 20.93
C PHE A 383 7.26 -17.09 22.25
N THR A 384 8.53 -17.48 22.36
CA THR A 384 9.06 -17.92 23.65
C THR A 384 9.06 -16.76 24.66
N ALA A 385 9.01 -17.06 25.94
CA ALA A 385 9.07 -16.04 26.99
C ALA A 385 10.31 -15.15 26.89
N SER A 386 11.41 -15.68 26.38
CA SER A 386 12.67 -14.95 26.16
C SER A 386 12.57 -13.99 24.98
N ALA A 387 12.04 -14.43 23.85
CA ALA A 387 11.78 -13.57 22.69
C ALA A 387 10.78 -12.46 23.03
N ALA A 388 9.70 -12.79 23.73
CA ALA A 388 8.69 -11.81 24.16
C ALA A 388 9.30 -10.72 25.06
N ARG A 389 10.14 -11.09 26.03
CA ARG A 389 10.85 -10.11 26.88
C ARG A 389 11.80 -9.22 26.09
N THR A 390 12.55 -9.79 25.14
CA THR A 390 13.44 -9.02 24.27
C THR A 390 12.69 -7.99 23.46
N LEU A 391 11.58 -8.38 22.80
CA LEU A 391 10.75 -7.46 22.05
C LEU A 391 10.17 -6.34 22.93
N ASN A 392 9.74 -6.65 24.16
CA ASN A 392 9.20 -5.65 25.08
C ASN A 392 10.27 -4.70 25.66
N ALA A 393 11.51 -5.13 25.73
CA ALA A 393 12.61 -4.34 26.28
C ALA A 393 13.28 -3.41 25.24
N TYR A 394 13.01 -3.60 23.97
CA TYR A 394 13.60 -2.78 22.90
C TYR A 394 12.86 -1.46 22.69
N ASP A 395 13.59 -0.37 22.43
CA ASP A 395 13.03 0.99 22.38
C ASP A 395 12.24 1.30 21.10
N TRP A 396 12.35 0.48 20.07
CA TRP A 396 11.64 0.64 18.79
C TRP A 396 11.77 2.04 18.17
N PRO A 397 12.97 2.49 17.78
CA PRO A 397 13.19 3.83 17.26
C PRO A 397 12.35 4.14 16.00
N GLU A 398 11.99 3.15 15.20
CA GLU A 398 11.06 3.30 14.06
C GLU A 398 9.65 2.78 14.40
N ASN A 399 9.34 2.60 15.66
CA ASN A 399 8.03 2.24 16.17
C ASN A 399 7.44 0.95 15.55
N VAL A 400 6.14 0.94 15.27
CA VAL A 400 5.41 -0.22 14.72
C VAL A 400 5.94 -0.66 13.35
N ARG A 401 6.52 0.25 12.57
CA ARG A 401 7.14 -0.09 11.29
C ARG A 401 8.28 -1.08 11.49
N GLN A 402 9.18 -0.77 12.42
CA GLN A 402 10.32 -1.64 12.73
C GLN A 402 9.85 -2.95 13.37
N LEU A 403 8.92 -2.89 14.34
CA LEU A 403 8.34 -4.11 14.93
C LEU A 403 7.77 -5.05 13.85
N ARG A 404 7.01 -4.50 12.90
CA ARG A 404 6.46 -5.27 11.79
C ARG A 404 7.54 -5.94 10.94
N GLN A 405 8.63 -5.22 10.62
CA GLN A 405 9.73 -5.76 9.83
C GLN A 405 10.43 -6.90 10.57
N VAL A 406 10.81 -6.69 11.82
CA VAL A 406 11.48 -7.68 12.69
C VAL A 406 10.64 -8.95 12.83
N VAL A 407 9.35 -8.78 13.14
CA VAL A 407 8.47 -9.93 13.34
C VAL A 407 8.21 -10.70 12.03
N ARG A 408 8.08 -10.01 10.91
CA ARG A 408 7.90 -10.68 9.60
C ARG A 408 9.12 -11.50 9.21
N GLU A 409 10.32 -10.99 9.47
CA GLU A 409 11.57 -11.70 9.24
C GLU A 409 11.68 -12.94 10.16
N ALA A 410 11.44 -12.79 11.45
CA ALA A 410 11.45 -13.88 12.41
C ALA A 410 10.40 -14.97 12.09
N ALA A 411 9.16 -14.55 11.78
CA ALA A 411 8.08 -15.44 11.39
C ALA A 411 8.35 -16.16 10.05
N GLY A 412 9.17 -15.58 9.17
CA GLY A 412 9.65 -16.27 7.97
C GLY A 412 10.47 -17.53 8.27
N ARG A 413 11.12 -17.57 9.42
CA ARG A 413 12.06 -18.65 9.83
C ARG A 413 11.41 -19.76 10.65
N ALA A 414 10.45 -19.44 11.54
CA ALA A 414 9.87 -20.40 12.49
C ALA A 414 8.42 -20.08 12.88
N ASP A 415 7.70 -21.09 13.36
CA ASP A 415 6.36 -20.97 13.93
C ASP A 415 6.36 -20.70 15.43
N LEU A 416 7.43 -21.09 16.12
CA LEU A 416 7.75 -20.69 17.49
C LEU A 416 8.98 -19.78 17.43
N ILE A 417 8.79 -18.49 17.63
CA ILE A 417 9.86 -17.50 17.54
C ILE A 417 10.63 -17.48 18.86
N ASP A 418 11.93 -17.81 18.79
CA ASP A 418 12.89 -17.70 19.89
C ASP A 418 13.96 -16.65 19.58
N LEU A 419 14.90 -16.44 20.51
CA LEU A 419 15.94 -15.41 20.41
C LEU A 419 16.78 -15.49 19.13
N ASN A 420 17.15 -16.69 18.69
CA ASN A 420 17.94 -16.92 17.48
C ASN A 420 17.21 -16.59 16.16
N HIS A 421 15.89 -16.40 16.21
CA HIS A 421 15.10 -15.98 15.06
C HIS A 421 15.00 -14.46 14.94
N LEU A 422 15.29 -13.73 16.03
CA LEU A 422 15.24 -12.27 16.07
C LEU A 422 16.52 -11.67 15.47
N PRO A 423 16.40 -10.57 14.70
CA PRO A 423 17.56 -9.90 14.14
C PRO A 423 18.41 -9.21 15.22
N PRO A 424 19.74 -9.08 14.99
CA PRO A 424 20.69 -8.59 15.99
C PRO A 424 20.37 -7.21 16.58
N GLU A 425 19.75 -6.34 15.84
CA GLU A 425 19.42 -4.98 16.30
C GLU A 425 18.56 -4.94 17.55
N VAL A 426 17.66 -5.91 17.76
CA VAL A 426 16.76 -5.94 18.94
C VAL A 426 17.48 -6.29 20.23
N PHE A 427 18.73 -6.75 20.15
CA PHE A 427 19.59 -7.05 21.30
C PHE A 427 20.56 -5.91 21.63
N THR A 428 20.53 -4.81 20.86
CA THR A 428 21.45 -3.69 21.01
C THR A 428 20.73 -2.43 21.48
N GLY A 429 21.22 -1.82 22.56
CA GLY A 429 20.74 -0.53 23.02
C GLY A 429 21.18 0.63 22.12
N PRO A 430 20.60 1.84 22.31
CA PRO A 430 20.99 3.03 21.56
C PRO A 430 22.48 3.35 21.78
N GLY A 431 23.19 3.61 20.68
CA GLY A 431 24.63 3.84 20.71
C GLY A 431 25.11 4.63 19.49
N ARG A 432 26.44 4.83 19.41
CA ARG A 432 27.05 5.43 18.21
C ARG A 432 26.86 4.52 17.00
N PRO A 433 26.85 5.07 15.78
CA PRO A 433 26.91 4.26 14.58
C PRO A 433 28.15 3.35 14.60
N LEU A 434 27.95 2.07 14.34
CA LEU A 434 29.02 1.08 14.24
C LEU A 434 29.63 1.12 12.84
N THR A 435 30.93 0.90 12.75
CA THR A 435 31.59 0.61 11.48
C THR A 435 31.08 -0.72 10.93
N ARG A 436 31.30 -0.97 9.65
CA ARG A 436 30.89 -2.24 9.02
C ARG A 436 31.49 -3.47 9.70
N LEU A 437 32.76 -3.39 10.12
CA LEU A 437 33.43 -4.46 10.81
C LEU A 437 32.89 -4.68 12.23
N GLU A 438 32.62 -3.59 12.95
CA GLU A 438 32.01 -3.65 14.29
C GLU A 438 30.57 -4.22 14.21
N SER A 439 29.84 -3.93 13.15
CA SER A 439 28.50 -4.51 12.95
C SER A 439 28.58 -6.02 12.74
N VAL A 440 29.48 -6.50 11.90
CA VAL A 440 29.69 -7.93 11.68
C VAL A 440 30.15 -8.64 12.98
N GLU A 441 31.08 -8.05 13.72
CA GLU A 441 31.51 -8.60 14.99
C GLU A 441 30.38 -8.67 16.01
N ARG A 442 29.59 -7.61 16.14
CA ARG A 442 28.39 -7.56 17.00
C ARG A 442 27.40 -8.66 16.63
N ASP A 443 27.07 -8.76 15.36
CA ASP A 443 26.05 -9.69 14.85
C ASP A 443 26.48 -11.14 15.10
N GLU A 444 27.75 -11.45 14.92
CA GLU A 444 28.27 -12.78 15.16
C GLU A 444 28.31 -13.13 16.66
N ILE A 445 28.63 -12.18 17.52
CA ILE A 445 28.55 -12.37 19.00
C ILE A 445 27.10 -12.65 19.40
N ILE A 446 26.13 -11.90 18.86
CA ILE A 446 24.71 -12.10 19.16
C ILE A 446 24.25 -13.47 18.63
N ARG A 447 24.62 -13.86 17.42
CA ARG A 447 24.33 -15.19 16.88
C ARG A 447 24.70 -16.30 17.81
N CYS A 448 25.98 -16.32 18.25
CA CYS A 448 26.46 -17.34 19.17
C CYS A 448 25.78 -17.31 20.54
N LEU A 449 25.48 -16.12 21.08
CA LEU A 449 24.81 -15.96 22.38
C LEU A 449 23.31 -16.32 22.36
N THR A 450 22.67 -16.27 21.22
CA THR A 450 21.21 -16.55 21.05
C THR A 450 20.94 -18.01 20.68
N GLU A 451 21.96 -18.79 20.35
CA GLU A 451 21.79 -20.22 20.08
C GLU A 451 21.22 -20.96 21.29
N PRO A 452 20.23 -21.85 21.11
CA PRO A 452 19.62 -22.60 22.19
C PRO A 452 20.62 -23.44 22.96
N GLY A 453 20.64 -23.31 24.29
CA GLY A 453 21.51 -24.08 25.16
C GLY A 453 22.93 -23.55 25.27
N THR A 454 23.40 -22.62 24.43
CA THR A 454 24.78 -22.13 24.46
C THR A 454 25.06 -21.24 25.67
N THR A 455 26.16 -21.45 26.34
CA THR A 455 26.66 -20.60 27.44
C THR A 455 27.62 -19.52 26.90
N VAL A 456 27.85 -18.45 27.66
CA VAL A 456 28.86 -17.42 27.30
C VAL A 456 30.25 -18.03 27.11
N GLY A 457 30.56 -19.12 27.84
CA GLY A 457 31.84 -19.82 27.71
C GLY A 457 31.94 -20.60 26.40
N GLU A 458 30.86 -21.18 25.92
CA GLU A 458 30.81 -21.89 24.64
C GLU A 458 30.85 -20.92 23.48
N ALA A 459 30.08 -19.82 23.54
CA ALA A 459 30.16 -18.74 22.58
C ALA A 459 31.57 -18.15 22.48
N ALA A 460 32.25 -17.96 23.61
CA ALA A 460 33.65 -17.48 23.62
C ALA A 460 34.61 -18.47 22.94
N ARG A 461 34.41 -19.78 23.15
CA ARG A 461 35.24 -20.83 22.54
C ARG A 461 34.98 -20.90 21.02
N GLU A 462 33.73 -20.82 20.59
CA GLU A 462 33.35 -20.80 19.16
C GLU A 462 33.97 -19.60 18.43
N LEU A 463 33.94 -18.42 19.06
CA LEU A 463 34.51 -17.19 18.52
C LEU A 463 36.05 -17.07 18.69
N GLY A 464 36.69 -18.04 19.30
CA GLY A 464 38.14 -18.00 19.53
C GLY A 464 38.62 -16.90 20.48
N VAL A 465 37.76 -16.43 21.41
CA VAL A 465 38.06 -15.35 22.36
C VAL A 465 37.82 -15.76 23.81
N SER A 466 38.30 -14.95 24.75
CA SER A 466 38.04 -15.18 26.18
C SER A 466 36.63 -14.75 26.60
N ARG A 467 36.07 -15.34 27.67
CA ARG A 467 34.81 -14.89 28.29
C ARG A 467 34.83 -13.39 28.64
N ALA A 468 35.96 -12.92 29.18
CA ALA A 468 36.14 -11.52 29.52
C ALA A 468 36.06 -10.61 28.29
N THR A 469 36.58 -11.08 27.15
CA THR A 469 36.45 -10.37 25.85
C THR A 469 35.01 -10.27 25.42
N ILE A 470 34.20 -11.36 25.52
CA ILE A 470 32.77 -11.33 25.19
C ILE A 470 32.03 -10.30 26.05
N TYR A 471 32.22 -10.32 27.39
CA TYR A 471 31.55 -9.34 28.24
C TYR A 471 31.97 -7.89 27.93
N ARG A 472 33.26 -7.66 27.66
CA ARG A 472 33.74 -6.33 27.25
C ARG A 472 33.09 -5.89 25.94
N LYS A 473 32.95 -6.79 24.94
CA LYS A 473 32.30 -6.52 23.66
C LYS A 473 30.80 -6.32 23.83
N MET A 474 30.12 -7.10 24.67
CA MET A 474 28.72 -6.87 25.01
C MET A 474 28.52 -5.47 25.61
N ALA A 475 29.38 -5.03 26.53
CA ALA A 475 29.30 -3.67 27.05
C ALA A 475 29.61 -2.61 26.00
N GLN A 476 30.63 -2.83 25.16
CA GLN A 476 31.01 -1.92 24.08
C GLN A 476 29.88 -1.70 23.06
N TYR A 477 29.22 -2.79 22.65
CA TYR A 477 28.11 -2.76 21.65
C TYR A 477 26.72 -2.68 22.28
N ARG A 478 26.65 -2.55 23.62
CA ARG A 478 25.40 -2.51 24.38
C ARG A 478 24.48 -3.70 24.09
N ILE A 479 25.08 -4.88 23.97
CA ILE A 479 24.36 -6.13 23.71
C ILE A 479 23.69 -6.60 25.00
N THR A 480 22.38 -6.83 24.94
CA THR A 480 21.60 -7.39 26.06
C THR A 480 20.86 -8.64 25.58
N VAL A 481 21.32 -9.81 26.00
CA VAL A 481 20.67 -11.10 25.73
C VAL A 481 20.11 -11.65 27.04
N PRO A 482 18.82 -11.98 27.14
CA PRO A 482 18.21 -12.52 28.35
C PRO A 482 18.93 -13.77 28.86
N GLY A 483 19.29 -13.78 30.15
CA GLY A 483 20.02 -14.91 30.79
C GLY A 483 21.52 -14.95 30.53
N ARG A 484 22.09 -13.95 29.83
CA ARG A 484 23.52 -13.86 29.49
C ARG A 484 24.22 -12.65 30.14
N ALA A 485 23.57 -11.92 31.04
CA ALA A 485 24.20 -10.80 31.74
C ALA A 485 25.34 -11.28 32.64
N PRO A 486 26.43 -10.49 32.82
CA PRO A 486 27.43 -10.78 33.85
C PRO A 486 26.72 -10.82 35.20
N ARG A 487 26.96 -11.88 35.98
CA ARG A 487 26.60 -11.88 37.40
C ARG A 487 27.44 -10.79 38.07
N ALA A 488 26.76 -9.80 38.68
CA ALA A 488 27.37 -8.73 39.42
C ALA A 488 28.25 -9.29 40.57
#